data_f6931f5a0bb74f20954b031d012e16a0
#
_entry.id   f6931f5a0bb74f20954b031d012e16a0
#
_cell.length_a   1.000
_cell.length_b   1.000
_cell.length_c   1.000
_cell.angle_alpha   90.00
_cell.angle_beta   90.00
_cell.angle_gamma   90.00
#
_symmetry.space_group_name_H-M   'P 1'
#
loop_
_entity.id
_entity.type
_entity.pdbx_description
1 polymer ?
#
loop_
_entity_poly.entity_id
_entity_poly.type
_entity_poly.pdbx_seq_one_letter_code
_entity_poly.pdbx_strand_id
1 'polypeptide(L)'
;MSDTAPAARDGLGVWCGWVLTAVAVLTPLMAWLGPLGFAPLLGLAGLLCLPAFRVSLLEAALLVVLALAAAWAAVSGLWSPYKPGELEESTALKIALQIPLYWAAWSAARRVAPPHRRRILRILAWGLAIYGVILLIEAVTGAAVYQALRNAIGDPIRPDLARKNIAQGSFALALLWPVALAAGVRAGAPAWLALPMAAGAALLATRFLSDAPTLAVGFAILIAGVTLVWPRTAPKVFGAGVALLIVAMPLVILVVKAVGAGQHLPVSWAQRVGYWTYALERIAEKPWTGWGLDASRAFSPYIQLHPHNGPLQLWLELGLLGALAAALVWVFIFRRLARDARNLVAAGSAASAAVYVFFGAISFGVWQEWWLALGALTAVIAAMGDGEEAASQGR
;
A
#
# COMPACT_ATOMS: atom_id res chain seq x y z
N MET A 1 -22.88 -42.81 21.36
CA MET A 1 -21.77 -41.95 21.80
C MET A 1 -20.72 -42.03 20.72
N SER A 2 -20.72 -41.07 19.78
CA SER A 2 -19.70 -40.96 18.75
C SER A 2 -18.61 -40.04 19.30
N ASP A 3 -17.48 -40.63 19.68
CA ASP A 3 -16.25 -39.95 20.04
C ASP A 3 -15.71 -39.24 18.79
N THR A 4 -16.05 -37.97 18.61
CA THR A 4 -15.38 -37.13 17.64
C THR A 4 -14.02 -36.78 18.23
N ALA A 5 -12.99 -37.51 17.81
CA ALA A 5 -11.60 -37.17 18.11
C ALA A 5 -11.35 -35.67 17.80
N PRO A 6 -10.72 -34.90 18.70
CA PRO A 6 -10.43 -33.50 18.48
C PRO A 6 -9.57 -33.35 17.22
N ALA A 7 -10.05 -32.62 16.23
CA ALA A 7 -9.32 -32.35 14.99
C ALA A 7 -7.89 -31.89 15.36
N ALA A 8 -6.89 -32.61 14.86
CA ALA A 8 -5.48 -32.28 15.09
C ALA A 8 -5.26 -30.80 14.81
N ARG A 9 -4.76 -30.05 15.80
CA ARG A 9 -4.49 -28.62 15.64
C ARG A 9 -3.54 -28.44 14.45
N ASP A 10 -3.94 -27.67 13.45
CA ASP A 10 -3.05 -27.30 12.34
C ASP A 10 -1.89 -26.46 12.89
N GLY A 11 -0.77 -27.13 13.21
CA GLY A 11 0.40 -26.51 13.80
C GLY A 11 0.93 -25.33 12.96
N LEU A 12 0.87 -25.46 11.63
CA LEU A 12 1.29 -24.39 10.73
C LEU A 12 0.31 -23.18 10.79
N GLY A 13 -1.00 -23.44 10.92
CA GLY A 13 -1.98 -22.35 11.10
C GLY A 13 -1.77 -21.61 12.43
N VAL A 14 -1.42 -22.30 13.50
CA VAL A 14 -1.06 -21.71 14.80
C VAL A 14 0.20 -20.86 14.67
N TRP A 15 1.25 -21.39 14.04
CA TRP A 15 2.50 -20.67 13.78
C TRP A 15 2.25 -19.37 12.97
N CYS A 16 1.56 -19.47 11.82
CA CYS A 16 1.18 -18.32 11.02
C CYS A 16 0.40 -17.28 11.84
N GLY A 17 -0.48 -17.72 12.74
CA GLY A 17 -1.21 -16.85 13.64
C GLY A 17 -0.30 -16.05 14.56
N TRP A 18 0.74 -16.63 15.14
CA TRP A 18 1.70 -15.93 15.99
C TRP A 18 2.55 -14.92 15.19
N VAL A 19 3.03 -15.32 14.01
CA VAL A 19 3.78 -14.41 13.12
C VAL A 19 2.92 -13.21 12.75
N LEU A 20 1.67 -13.41 12.33
CA LEU A 20 0.77 -12.30 11.97
C LEU A 20 0.32 -11.50 13.20
N THR A 21 0.30 -12.07 14.40
CA THR A 21 0.10 -11.30 15.65
C THR A 21 1.27 -10.33 15.85
N ALA A 22 2.50 -10.79 15.68
CA ALA A 22 3.68 -9.93 15.76
C ALA A 22 3.62 -8.79 14.73
N VAL A 23 3.24 -9.08 13.47
CA VAL A 23 3.02 -8.05 12.45
C VAL A 23 1.97 -7.04 12.90
N ALA A 24 0.83 -7.49 13.43
CA ALA A 24 -0.25 -6.60 13.88
C ALA A 24 0.20 -5.68 15.02
N VAL A 25 0.98 -6.17 15.98
CA VAL A 25 1.52 -5.39 17.10
C VAL A 25 2.59 -4.40 16.62
N LEU A 26 3.47 -4.83 15.72
CA LEU A 26 4.57 -4.00 15.22
C LEU A 26 4.12 -2.94 14.19
N THR A 27 2.98 -3.15 13.51
CA THR A 27 2.49 -2.23 12.48
C THR A 27 2.37 -0.78 12.95
N PRO A 28 1.69 -0.43 14.07
CA PRO A 28 1.63 0.95 14.55
C PRO A 28 2.99 1.50 15.00
N LEU A 29 3.87 0.65 15.53
CA LEU A 29 5.22 1.04 15.93
C LEU A 29 6.08 1.38 14.70
N MET A 30 6.05 0.54 13.67
CA MET A 30 6.78 0.82 12.41
C MET A 30 6.26 2.08 11.74
N ALA A 31 4.94 2.31 11.74
CA ALA A 31 4.36 3.52 11.20
C ALA A 31 4.84 4.79 11.92
N TRP A 32 5.08 4.74 13.23
CA TRP A 32 5.55 5.86 14.03
C TRP A 32 7.06 6.04 13.99
N LEU A 33 7.82 4.95 14.17
CA LEU A 33 9.28 4.98 14.30
C LEU A 33 9.99 5.13 12.97
N GLY A 34 9.47 4.50 11.91
CA GLY A 34 10.08 4.55 10.59
C GLY A 34 9.37 3.63 9.60
N PRO A 35 8.55 4.19 8.69
CA PRO A 35 7.78 3.39 7.72
C PRO A 35 8.64 2.51 6.80
N LEU A 36 9.92 2.82 6.62
CA LEU A 36 10.86 1.96 5.87
C LEU A 36 10.95 0.54 6.46
N GLY A 37 10.68 0.38 7.76
CA GLY A 37 10.64 -0.90 8.44
C GLY A 37 9.54 -1.86 7.98
N PHE A 38 8.55 -1.41 7.20
CA PHE A 38 7.50 -2.29 6.69
C PHE A 38 8.01 -3.34 5.71
N ALA A 39 9.00 -3.02 4.89
CA ALA A 39 9.57 -3.97 3.93
C ALA A 39 10.23 -5.17 4.62
N PRO A 40 11.18 -4.99 5.55
CA PRO A 40 11.75 -6.11 6.28
C PRO A 40 10.74 -6.81 7.21
N LEU A 41 9.80 -6.08 7.83
CA LEU A 41 8.75 -6.67 8.67
C LEU A 41 7.91 -7.70 7.89
N LEU A 42 7.37 -7.28 6.75
CA LEU A 42 6.52 -8.16 5.95
C LEU A 42 7.32 -9.23 5.20
N GLY A 43 8.54 -8.91 4.77
CA GLY A 43 9.48 -9.87 4.18
C GLY A 43 9.82 -11.01 5.15
N LEU A 44 10.16 -10.69 6.40
CA LEU A 44 10.42 -11.67 7.45
C LEU A 44 9.16 -12.48 7.78
N ALA A 45 8.01 -11.84 7.91
CA ALA A 45 6.75 -12.55 8.13
C ALA A 45 6.45 -13.53 6.99
N GLY A 46 6.67 -13.14 5.74
CA GLY A 46 6.53 -14.00 4.58
C GLY A 46 7.51 -15.17 4.58
N LEU A 47 8.76 -14.94 4.93
CA LEU A 47 9.80 -15.98 5.05
C LEU A 47 9.42 -17.01 6.12
N LEU A 48 9.01 -16.56 7.30
CA LEU A 48 8.56 -17.44 8.39
C LEU A 48 7.28 -18.21 8.06
N CYS A 49 6.45 -17.67 7.17
CA CYS A 49 5.21 -18.29 6.69
C CYS A 49 5.36 -18.95 5.31
N LEU A 50 6.57 -19.10 4.76
CA LEU A 50 6.80 -19.68 3.43
C LEU A 50 6.16 -21.09 3.25
N PRO A 51 6.14 -21.99 4.28
CA PRO A 51 5.45 -23.26 4.16
C PRO A 51 3.93 -23.17 3.98
N ALA A 52 3.34 -22.01 4.25
CA ALA A 52 1.92 -21.74 4.02
C ALA A 52 1.62 -21.24 2.59
N PHE A 53 2.65 -21.02 1.76
CA PHE A 53 2.50 -20.55 0.39
C PHE A 53 1.56 -21.45 -0.41
N ARG A 54 0.49 -20.88 -0.95
CA ARG A 54 -0.49 -21.59 -1.79
C ARG A 54 -1.02 -20.64 -2.86
N VAL A 55 -1.32 -21.21 -4.02
CA VAL A 55 -1.95 -20.51 -5.14
C VAL A 55 -3.18 -21.30 -5.55
N SER A 56 -4.35 -20.71 -5.49
CA SER A 56 -5.56 -21.29 -6.06
C SER A 56 -5.65 -20.96 -7.55
N LEU A 57 -6.46 -21.72 -8.30
CA LEU A 57 -6.70 -21.45 -9.73
C LEU A 57 -7.23 -20.02 -9.97
N LEU A 58 -8.07 -19.51 -9.06
CA LEU A 58 -8.62 -18.15 -9.15
C LEU A 58 -7.55 -17.05 -8.94
N GLU A 59 -6.45 -17.40 -8.30
CA GLU A 59 -5.35 -16.48 -7.98
C GLU A 59 -4.19 -16.59 -8.95
N ALA A 60 -4.11 -17.73 -9.64
CA ALA A 60 -3.02 -18.00 -10.57
C ALA A 60 -2.88 -16.94 -11.65
N ALA A 61 -3.99 -16.44 -12.20
CA ALA A 61 -3.98 -15.39 -13.21
C ALA A 61 -3.33 -14.09 -12.70
N LEU A 62 -3.64 -13.66 -11.47
CA LEU A 62 -3.01 -12.48 -10.86
C LEU A 62 -1.52 -12.70 -10.62
N LEU A 63 -1.15 -13.88 -10.10
CA LEU A 63 0.26 -14.20 -9.83
C LEU A 63 1.07 -14.27 -11.14
N VAL A 64 0.50 -14.84 -12.20
CA VAL A 64 1.13 -14.88 -13.53
C VAL A 64 1.35 -13.47 -14.06
N VAL A 65 0.35 -12.59 -13.98
CA VAL A 65 0.51 -11.19 -14.44
C VAL A 65 1.55 -10.45 -13.61
N LEU A 66 1.58 -10.63 -12.28
CA LEU A 66 2.62 -10.07 -11.42
C LEU A 66 4.01 -10.60 -11.78
N ALA A 67 4.15 -11.90 -12.03
CA ALA A 67 5.42 -12.51 -12.43
C ALA A 67 5.89 -12.01 -13.80
N LEU A 68 4.98 -11.88 -14.76
CA LEU A 68 5.30 -11.34 -16.10
C LEU A 68 5.69 -9.86 -16.03
N ALA A 69 4.98 -9.06 -15.20
CA ALA A 69 5.32 -7.66 -14.97
C ALA A 69 6.71 -7.51 -14.32
N ALA A 70 7.02 -8.34 -13.32
CA ALA A 70 8.32 -8.36 -12.66
C ALA A 70 9.44 -8.84 -13.63
N ALA A 71 9.18 -9.85 -14.44
CA ALA A 71 10.10 -10.32 -15.45
C ALA A 71 10.39 -9.24 -16.51
N TRP A 72 9.35 -8.55 -16.99
CA TRP A 72 9.49 -7.42 -17.89
C TRP A 72 10.33 -6.30 -17.26
N ALA A 73 10.04 -5.93 -16.01
CA ALA A 73 10.83 -4.94 -15.28
C ALA A 73 12.30 -5.37 -15.17
N ALA A 74 12.57 -6.62 -14.79
CA ALA A 74 13.94 -7.15 -14.69
C ALA A 74 14.68 -7.14 -16.03
N VAL A 75 14.04 -7.61 -17.10
CA VAL A 75 14.61 -7.61 -18.47
C VAL A 75 14.86 -6.17 -18.93
N SER A 76 13.97 -5.23 -18.62
CA SER A 76 14.14 -3.84 -19.00
C SER A 76 15.38 -3.19 -18.36
N GLY A 77 15.84 -3.72 -17.23
CA GLY A 77 17.09 -3.32 -16.60
C GLY A 77 18.33 -3.48 -17.51
N LEU A 78 18.26 -4.33 -18.55
CA LEU A 78 19.37 -4.53 -19.49
C LEU A 78 19.70 -3.26 -20.29
N TRP A 79 18.70 -2.46 -20.64
CA TRP A 79 18.88 -1.19 -21.39
C TRP A 79 18.68 0.06 -20.54
N SER A 80 18.47 -0.08 -19.23
CA SER A 80 18.38 1.06 -18.32
C SER A 80 19.73 1.81 -18.28
N PRO A 81 19.71 3.15 -18.33
CA PRO A 81 20.90 3.96 -18.11
C PRO A 81 21.36 3.93 -16.63
N TYR A 82 20.50 3.55 -15.69
CA TYR A 82 20.86 3.34 -14.29
C TYR A 82 21.31 1.89 -14.09
N LYS A 83 22.42 1.72 -13.38
CA LYS A 83 22.90 0.41 -12.95
C LYS A 83 23.10 0.43 -11.44
N PRO A 84 22.54 -0.54 -10.70
CA PRO A 84 22.82 -0.65 -9.28
C PRO A 84 24.31 -0.93 -9.05
N GLY A 85 24.88 -0.30 -8.02
CA GLY A 85 26.29 -0.52 -7.64
C GLY A 85 26.48 -1.87 -6.98
N GLU A 86 25.50 -2.32 -6.22
CA GLU A 86 25.54 -3.57 -5.45
C GLU A 86 24.23 -4.37 -5.66
N LEU A 87 24.29 -5.69 -5.37
CA LEU A 87 23.12 -6.57 -5.53
C LEU A 87 21.94 -6.13 -4.64
N GLU A 88 22.24 -5.63 -3.44
CA GLU A 88 21.22 -5.13 -2.51
C GLU A 88 20.50 -3.87 -2.99
N GLU A 89 21.07 -3.14 -3.94
CA GLU A 89 20.44 -2.00 -4.60
C GLU A 89 19.54 -2.42 -5.76
N SER A 90 19.63 -3.68 -6.20
CA SER A 90 18.90 -4.17 -7.35
C SER A 90 17.39 -4.25 -7.09
N THR A 91 16.64 -3.31 -7.66
CA THR A 91 15.16 -3.30 -7.61
C THR A 91 14.57 -4.57 -8.22
N ALA A 92 15.16 -5.12 -9.28
CA ALA A 92 14.72 -6.38 -9.88
C ALA A 92 14.79 -7.55 -8.88
N LEU A 93 15.93 -7.68 -8.17
CA LEU A 93 16.10 -8.71 -7.14
C LEU A 93 15.11 -8.53 -5.99
N LYS A 94 14.94 -7.29 -5.52
CA LYS A 94 13.98 -6.97 -4.44
C LYS A 94 12.56 -7.36 -4.82
N ILE A 95 12.08 -7.02 -6.00
CA ILE A 95 10.75 -7.39 -6.49
C ILE A 95 10.62 -8.92 -6.60
N ALA A 96 11.63 -9.59 -7.15
CA ALA A 96 11.64 -11.05 -7.29
C ALA A 96 11.54 -11.77 -5.95
N LEU A 97 12.10 -11.21 -4.87
CA LEU A 97 12.00 -11.73 -3.51
C LEU A 97 10.69 -11.33 -2.82
N GLN A 98 10.24 -10.10 -2.99
CA GLN A 98 9.05 -9.56 -2.32
C GLN A 98 7.77 -10.24 -2.78
N ILE A 99 7.61 -10.52 -4.07
CA ILE A 99 6.40 -11.17 -4.59
C ILE A 99 6.12 -12.51 -3.87
N PRO A 100 7.01 -13.51 -3.86
CA PRO A 100 6.74 -14.77 -3.19
C PRO A 100 6.63 -14.63 -1.66
N LEU A 101 7.42 -13.77 -1.03
CA LEU A 101 7.36 -13.57 0.42
C LEU A 101 6.04 -12.91 0.84
N TYR A 102 5.62 -11.85 0.15
CA TYR A 102 4.35 -11.19 0.46
C TYR A 102 3.15 -12.06 0.14
N TRP A 103 3.26 -12.89 -0.91
CA TRP A 103 2.25 -13.90 -1.21
C TRP A 103 2.16 -14.97 -0.14
N ALA A 104 3.29 -15.41 0.45
CA ALA A 104 3.32 -16.34 1.56
C ALA A 104 2.64 -15.76 2.81
N ALA A 105 2.89 -14.49 3.16
CA ALA A 105 2.22 -13.79 4.25
C ALA A 105 0.70 -13.69 4.02
N TRP A 106 0.28 -13.39 2.78
CA TRP A 106 -1.12 -13.36 2.40
C TRP A 106 -1.77 -14.76 2.46
N SER A 107 -1.08 -15.81 2.01
CA SER A 107 -1.54 -17.20 2.12
C SER A 107 -1.68 -17.63 3.58
N ALA A 108 -0.74 -17.23 4.43
CA ALA A 108 -0.75 -17.48 5.87
C ALA A 108 -1.99 -16.86 6.53
N ALA A 109 -2.40 -15.65 6.16
CA ALA A 109 -3.58 -14.97 6.68
C ALA A 109 -4.87 -15.80 6.50
N ARG A 110 -4.96 -16.56 5.43
CA ARG A 110 -6.10 -17.44 5.12
C ARG A 110 -6.08 -18.74 5.89
N ARG A 111 -4.90 -19.17 6.40
CA ARG A 111 -4.71 -20.42 7.14
C ARG A 111 -4.96 -20.26 8.64
N VAL A 112 -4.88 -19.04 9.16
CA VAL A 112 -5.10 -18.75 10.58
C VAL A 112 -6.54 -19.11 10.98
N ALA A 113 -6.69 -19.86 12.10
CA ALA A 113 -8.00 -20.26 12.62
C ALA A 113 -8.86 -19.02 12.99
N PRO A 114 -10.20 -19.06 12.80
CA PRO A 114 -11.07 -17.91 13.01
C PRO A 114 -10.92 -17.22 14.38
N PRO A 115 -10.86 -17.91 15.53
CA PRO A 115 -10.70 -17.25 16.83
C PRO A 115 -9.40 -16.45 16.94
N HIS A 116 -8.30 -16.97 16.42
CA HIS A 116 -6.99 -16.31 16.45
C HIS A 116 -7.00 -15.11 15.49
N ARG A 117 -7.58 -15.26 14.30
CA ARG A 117 -7.74 -14.20 13.29
C ARG A 117 -8.51 -13.00 13.84
N ARG A 118 -9.65 -13.23 14.54
CA ARG A 118 -10.41 -12.17 15.22
C ARG A 118 -9.55 -11.41 16.23
N ARG A 119 -8.73 -12.16 17.01
CA ARG A 119 -7.82 -11.54 17.98
C ARG A 119 -6.80 -10.64 17.27
N ILE A 120 -6.15 -11.10 16.20
CA ILE A 120 -5.19 -10.34 15.42
C ILE A 120 -5.81 -9.04 14.88
N LEU A 121 -7.00 -9.15 14.27
CA LEU A 121 -7.70 -8.01 13.68
C LEU A 121 -8.11 -6.97 14.74
N ARG A 122 -8.53 -7.42 15.94
CA ARG A 122 -8.81 -6.50 17.05
C ARG A 122 -7.55 -5.82 17.57
N ILE A 123 -6.45 -6.56 17.74
CA ILE A 123 -5.15 -5.99 18.15
C ILE A 123 -4.72 -4.91 17.15
N LEU A 124 -4.81 -5.19 15.85
CA LEU A 124 -4.45 -4.22 14.82
C LEU A 124 -5.35 -2.98 14.85
N ALA A 125 -6.67 -3.16 14.94
CA ALA A 125 -7.62 -2.04 14.98
C ALA A 125 -7.36 -1.13 16.19
N TRP A 126 -7.20 -1.69 17.39
CA TRP A 126 -6.85 -0.92 18.58
C TRP A 126 -5.47 -0.27 18.48
N GLY A 127 -4.47 -1.01 17.98
CA GLY A 127 -3.12 -0.48 17.79
C GLY A 127 -3.09 0.72 16.84
N LEU A 128 -3.81 0.66 15.71
CA LEU A 128 -3.91 1.78 14.78
C LEU A 128 -4.73 2.95 15.35
N ALA A 129 -5.74 2.69 16.17
CA ALA A 129 -6.49 3.75 16.85
C ALA A 129 -5.62 4.48 17.89
N ILE A 130 -4.85 3.73 18.70
CA ILE A 130 -3.86 4.31 19.63
C ILE A 130 -2.82 5.11 18.85
N TYR A 131 -2.34 4.58 17.72
CA TYR A 131 -1.43 5.31 16.85
C TYR A 131 -2.05 6.60 16.31
N GLY A 132 -3.33 6.60 15.93
CA GLY A 132 -4.06 7.81 15.57
C GLY A 132 -4.06 8.86 16.68
N VAL A 133 -4.26 8.45 17.94
CA VAL A 133 -4.14 9.35 19.11
C VAL A 133 -2.72 9.89 19.25
N ILE A 134 -1.69 9.04 19.08
CA ILE A 134 -0.29 9.49 19.12
C ILE A 134 -0.05 10.55 18.04
N LEU A 135 -0.54 10.35 16.82
CA LEU A 135 -0.42 11.35 15.75
C LEU A 135 -1.13 12.67 16.10
N LEU A 136 -2.28 12.63 16.76
CA LEU A 136 -2.96 13.85 17.24
C LEU A 136 -2.11 14.60 18.28
N ILE A 137 -1.50 13.89 19.22
CA ILE A 137 -0.59 14.47 20.21
C ILE A 137 0.63 15.09 19.50
N GLU A 138 1.23 14.38 18.55
CA GLU A 138 2.37 14.89 17.76
C GLU A 138 2.00 16.13 16.93
N ALA A 139 0.79 16.18 16.36
CA ALA A 139 0.30 17.32 15.63
C ALA A 139 0.18 18.58 16.51
N VAL A 140 -0.31 18.43 17.74
CA VAL A 140 -0.45 19.53 18.70
C VAL A 140 0.90 19.97 19.25
N THR A 141 1.79 19.01 19.57
CA THR A 141 3.08 19.27 20.21
C THR A 141 4.21 19.60 19.25
N GLY A 142 3.98 19.51 17.93
CA GLY A 142 5.02 19.80 16.94
C GLY A 142 6.09 18.70 16.84
N ALA A 143 5.69 17.42 17.01
CA ALA A 143 6.55 16.24 17.04
C ALA A 143 7.42 16.11 18.28
N ALA A 144 6.98 16.66 19.44
CA ALA A 144 7.78 16.67 20.66
C ALA A 144 7.98 15.28 21.28
N VAL A 145 6.96 14.39 21.19
CA VAL A 145 7.07 13.02 21.74
C VAL A 145 8.10 12.21 20.97
N TYR A 146 8.07 12.29 19.66
CA TYR A 146 9.08 11.63 18.82
C TYR A 146 10.50 12.17 19.06
N GLN A 147 10.67 13.50 19.18
CA GLN A 147 11.95 14.11 19.50
C GLN A 147 12.44 13.68 20.89
N ALA A 148 11.56 13.61 21.89
CA ALA A 148 11.91 13.12 23.22
C ALA A 148 12.39 11.66 23.20
N LEU A 149 11.70 10.80 22.42
CA LEU A 149 12.13 9.42 22.21
C LEU A 149 13.51 9.34 21.57
N ARG A 150 13.75 10.11 20.49
CA ARG A 150 15.04 10.14 19.80
C ARG A 150 16.17 10.60 20.71
N ASN A 151 15.92 11.59 21.55
CA ASN A 151 16.88 12.04 22.56
C ASN A 151 17.14 10.95 23.61
N ALA A 152 16.11 10.25 24.07
CA ALA A 152 16.24 9.20 25.08
C ALA A 152 17.06 7.99 24.61
N ILE A 153 17.04 7.68 23.32
CA ILE A 153 17.83 6.59 22.74
C ILE A 153 19.22 7.05 22.23
N GLY A 154 19.62 8.30 22.53
CA GLY A 154 20.93 8.83 22.16
C GLY A 154 21.10 9.19 20.68
N ASP A 155 20.01 9.33 19.93
CA ASP A 155 20.01 9.65 18.51
C ASP A 155 19.12 10.89 18.22
N PRO A 156 19.57 12.08 18.68
CA PRO A 156 18.78 13.30 18.57
C PRO A 156 18.52 13.67 17.11
N ILE A 157 17.30 14.17 16.85
CA ILE A 157 16.86 14.55 15.51
C ILE A 157 16.45 16.03 15.45
N ARG A 158 16.76 16.70 14.36
CA ARG A 158 16.32 18.07 14.12
C ARG A 158 14.79 18.13 14.02
N PRO A 159 14.14 19.20 14.55
CA PRO A 159 12.67 19.32 14.58
C PRO A 159 11.99 19.23 13.21
N ASP A 160 12.64 19.78 12.16
CA ASP A 160 12.12 19.70 10.79
C ASP A 160 12.12 18.27 10.23
N LEU A 161 13.18 17.50 10.51
CA LEU A 161 13.26 16.09 10.12
C LEU A 161 12.33 15.22 10.95
N ALA A 162 12.16 15.50 12.24
CA ALA A 162 11.19 14.80 13.08
C ALA A 162 9.77 14.93 12.52
N ARG A 163 9.36 16.15 12.17
CA ARG A 163 8.05 16.41 11.54
C ARG A 163 7.90 15.65 10.22
N LYS A 164 8.94 15.64 9.39
CA LYS A 164 8.94 14.92 8.11
C LYS A 164 8.77 13.41 8.30
N ASN A 165 9.49 12.82 9.27
CA ASN A 165 9.41 11.38 9.55
C ASN A 165 8.01 10.99 10.05
N ILE A 166 7.44 11.76 10.98
CA ILE A 166 6.09 11.49 11.49
C ILE A 166 5.03 11.70 10.41
N ALA A 167 5.20 12.70 9.53
CA ALA A 167 4.31 12.91 8.40
C ALA A 167 4.22 11.69 7.48
N GLN A 168 5.32 10.95 7.28
CA GLN A 168 5.27 9.67 6.53
C GLN A 168 4.37 8.63 7.19
N GLY A 169 4.33 8.59 8.52
CA GLY A 169 3.45 7.70 9.26
C GLY A 169 1.96 7.98 9.05
N SER A 170 1.58 9.25 8.80
CA SER A 170 0.19 9.60 8.49
C SER A 170 -0.28 8.99 7.16
N PHE A 171 0.61 8.83 6.17
CA PHE A 171 0.31 8.11 4.92
C PHE A 171 0.03 6.62 5.19
N ALA A 172 0.84 5.99 6.06
CA ALA A 172 0.61 4.59 6.44
C ALA A 172 -0.75 4.41 7.13
N LEU A 173 -1.09 5.30 8.08
CA LEU A 173 -2.38 5.26 8.75
C LEU A 173 -3.53 5.53 7.77
N ALA A 174 -3.43 6.55 6.92
CA ALA A 174 -4.45 6.89 5.92
C ALA A 174 -4.71 5.74 4.92
N LEU A 175 -3.70 4.93 4.63
CA LEU A 175 -3.84 3.73 3.80
C LEU A 175 -4.49 2.57 4.54
N LEU A 176 -4.05 2.28 5.77
CA LEU A 176 -4.42 1.05 6.48
C LEU A 176 -5.78 1.16 7.19
N TRP A 177 -6.20 2.37 7.65
CA TRP A 177 -7.37 2.50 8.51
C TRP A 177 -8.67 1.96 7.90
N PRO A 178 -8.97 2.09 6.57
CA PRO A 178 -10.26 1.65 6.06
C PRO A 178 -10.42 0.13 6.14
N VAL A 179 -9.42 -0.63 5.68
CA VAL A 179 -9.45 -2.09 5.71
C VAL A 179 -9.28 -2.63 7.14
N ALA A 180 -8.41 -2.02 7.96
CA ALA A 180 -8.17 -2.46 9.33
C ALA A 180 -9.40 -2.21 10.22
N LEU A 181 -10.07 -1.06 10.07
CA LEU A 181 -11.33 -0.78 10.75
C LEU A 181 -12.42 -1.77 10.33
N ALA A 182 -12.63 -1.94 9.02
CA ALA A 182 -13.65 -2.83 8.49
C ALA A 182 -13.47 -4.29 8.98
N ALA A 183 -12.25 -4.80 8.90
CA ALA A 183 -11.90 -6.13 9.39
C ALA A 183 -11.96 -6.22 10.93
N GLY A 184 -11.53 -5.18 11.64
CA GLY A 184 -11.62 -5.07 13.10
C GLY A 184 -13.06 -5.07 13.60
N VAL A 185 -13.95 -4.31 12.99
CA VAL A 185 -15.40 -4.26 13.32
C VAL A 185 -16.04 -5.63 13.11
N ARG A 186 -15.73 -6.31 12.00
CA ARG A 186 -16.15 -7.71 11.77
C ARG A 186 -15.63 -8.66 12.84
N ALA A 187 -14.45 -8.40 13.38
CA ALA A 187 -13.86 -9.17 14.48
C ALA A 187 -14.37 -8.76 15.88
N GLY A 188 -15.29 -7.79 15.97
CA GLY A 188 -15.89 -7.32 17.23
C GLY A 188 -15.19 -6.10 17.85
N ALA A 189 -14.35 -5.37 17.10
CA ALA A 189 -13.87 -4.06 17.56
C ALA A 189 -14.95 -3.00 17.39
N PRO A 190 -15.01 -1.97 18.26
CA PRO A 190 -16.02 -0.93 18.17
C PRO A 190 -15.75 0.01 16.98
N ALA A 191 -16.82 0.41 16.27
CA ALA A 191 -16.72 1.26 15.08
C ALA A 191 -16.19 2.68 15.36
N TRP A 192 -16.32 3.20 16.60
CA TRP A 192 -15.81 4.51 16.98
C TRP A 192 -14.28 4.64 16.88
N LEU A 193 -13.53 3.51 16.77
CA LEU A 193 -12.10 3.53 16.48
C LEU A 193 -11.78 4.22 15.14
N ALA A 194 -12.76 4.38 14.25
CA ALA A 194 -12.64 5.21 13.06
C ALA A 194 -12.20 6.64 13.36
N LEU A 195 -12.70 7.23 14.46
CA LEU A 195 -12.44 8.63 14.80
C LEU A 195 -10.96 8.93 15.02
N PRO A 196 -10.26 8.27 15.97
CA PRO A 196 -8.84 8.54 16.16
C PRO A 196 -7.98 8.14 14.96
N MET A 197 -8.33 7.09 14.22
CA MET A 197 -7.58 6.68 13.02
C MET A 197 -7.67 7.74 11.92
N ALA A 198 -8.88 8.16 11.54
CA ALA A 198 -9.10 9.13 10.48
C ALA A 198 -8.62 10.54 10.89
N ALA A 199 -8.94 10.97 12.12
CA ALA A 199 -8.51 12.26 12.64
C ALA A 199 -6.98 12.34 12.77
N GLY A 200 -6.33 11.30 13.30
CA GLY A 200 -4.87 11.23 13.43
C GLY A 200 -4.17 11.34 12.07
N ALA A 201 -4.63 10.60 11.07
CA ALA A 201 -4.09 10.67 9.72
C ALA A 201 -4.29 12.06 9.08
N ALA A 202 -5.51 12.62 9.16
CA ALA A 202 -5.85 13.88 8.49
C ALA A 202 -5.23 15.11 9.18
N LEU A 203 -5.38 15.26 10.51
CA LEU A 203 -4.94 16.46 11.22
C LEU A 203 -3.43 16.57 11.33
N LEU A 204 -2.71 15.47 11.48
CA LEU A 204 -1.25 15.51 11.44
C LEU A 204 -0.75 15.99 10.09
N ALA A 205 -1.32 15.48 9.02
CA ALA A 205 -0.92 15.82 7.66
C ALA A 205 -1.07 17.31 7.38
N THR A 206 -2.22 17.88 7.70
CA THR A 206 -2.47 19.34 7.57
C THR A 206 -1.51 20.17 8.39
N ARG A 207 -1.14 19.71 9.58
CA ARG A 207 -0.23 20.43 10.49
C ARG A 207 1.21 20.40 10.03
N PHE A 208 1.63 19.33 9.32
CA PHE A 208 3.03 19.10 8.95
C PHE A 208 3.29 19.11 7.43
N LEU A 209 2.55 19.89 6.68
CA LEU A 209 2.86 20.26 5.29
C LEU A 209 2.44 19.26 4.21
N SER A 210 1.52 18.34 4.48
CA SER A 210 1.00 17.45 3.43
C SER A 210 -0.51 17.29 3.55
N ASP A 211 -1.25 17.83 2.59
CA ASP A 211 -2.71 17.68 2.54
C ASP A 211 -3.12 16.30 1.96
N ALA A 212 -2.18 15.56 1.38
CA ALA A 212 -2.48 14.30 0.71
C ALA A 212 -3.15 13.24 1.62
N PRO A 213 -2.70 12.98 2.87
CA PRO A 213 -3.42 12.06 3.76
C PRO A 213 -4.81 12.55 4.16
N THR A 214 -5.02 13.87 4.30
CA THR A 214 -6.35 14.44 4.58
C THR A 214 -7.31 14.17 3.43
N LEU A 215 -6.88 14.43 2.20
CA LEU A 215 -7.65 14.12 1.00
C LEU A 215 -7.91 12.61 0.88
N ALA A 216 -6.92 11.79 1.20
CA ALA A 216 -7.03 10.33 1.19
C ALA A 216 -8.07 9.80 2.18
N VAL A 217 -8.18 10.39 3.37
CA VAL A 217 -9.22 10.01 4.34
C VAL A 217 -10.62 10.29 3.77
N GLY A 218 -10.85 11.48 3.21
CA GLY A 218 -12.13 11.81 2.56
C GLY A 218 -12.42 10.92 1.36
N PHE A 219 -11.41 10.66 0.54
CA PHE A 219 -11.50 9.77 -0.61
C PHE A 219 -11.81 8.33 -0.18
N ALA A 220 -11.19 7.82 0.88
CA ALA A 220 -11.47 6.50 1.42
C ALA A 220 -12.93 6.35 1.89
N ILE A 221 -13.47 7.36 2.58
CA ILE A 221 -14.86 7.37 3.02
C ILE A 221 -15.81 7.32 1.81
N LEU A 222 -15.53 8.12 0.78
CA LEU A 222 -16.31 8.13 -0.46
C LEU A 222 -16.30 6.75 -1.14
N ILE A 223 -15.12 6.18 -1.36
CA ILE A 223 -14.96 4.89 -2.05
C ILE A 223 -15.63 3.76 -1.26
N ALA A 224 -15.46 3.73 0.08
CA ALA A 224 -16.11 2.75 0.92
C ALA A 224 -17.65 2.90 0.85
N GLY A 225 -18.17 4.11 0.96
CA GLY A 225 -19.59 4.40 0.87
C GLY A 225 -20.20 3.97 -0.46
N VAL A 226 -19.57 4.36 -1.57
CA VAL A 226 -20.00 3.98 -2.93
C VAL A 226 -19.95 2.46 -3.12
N THR A 227 -18.92 1.78 -2.58
CA THR A 227 -18.80 0.32 -2.64
C THR A 227 -19.91 -0.38 -1.83
N LEU A 228 -20.30 0.17 -0.68
CA LEU A 228 -21.40 -0.37 0.11
C LEU A 228 -22.76 -0.20 -0.57
N VAL A 229 -22.95 0.88 -1.33
CA VAL A 229 -24.20 1.12 -2.09
C VAL A 229 -24.28 0.24 -3.34
N TRP A 230 -23.17 0.10 -4.07
CA TRP A 230 -23.09 -0.67 -5.32
C TRP A 230 -21.98 -1.74 -5.26
N PRO A 231 -22.12 -2.77 -4.42
CA PRO A 231 -21.02 -3.71 -4.10
C PRO A 231 -20.55 -4.55 -5.30
N ARG A 232 -21.40 -4.77 -6.29
CA ARG A 232 -21.08 -5.48 -7.54
C ARG A 232 -20.39 -4.61 -8.57
N THR A 233 -20.82 -3.36 -8.69
CA THR A 233 -20.48 -2.49 -9.81
C THR A 233 -19.34 -1.54 -9.45
N ALA A 234 -19.41 -0.91 -8.27
CA ALA A 234 -18.45 0.13 -7.89
C ALA A 234 -16.98 -0.34 -7.92
N PRO A 235 -16.59 -1.51 -7.36
CA PRO A 235 -15.20 -1.95 -7.46
C PRO A 235 -14.75 -2.18 -8.91
N LYS A 236 -15.62 -2.68 -9.78
CA LYS A 236 -15.30 -2.88 -11.20
C LYS A 236 -15.07 -1.55 -11.92
N VAL A 237 -15.92 -0.55 -11.65
CA VAL A 237 -15.77 0.80 -12.20
C VAL A 237 -14.49 1.46 -11.68
N PHE A 238 -14.19 1.32 -10.39
CA PHE A 238 -12.94 1.83 -9.83
C PHE A 238 -11.71 1.16 -10.45
N GLY A 239 -11.75 -0.17 -10.64
CA GLY A 239 -10.67 -0.89 -11.32
C GLY A 239 -10.47 -0.43 -12.76
N ALA A 240 -11.55 -0.20 -13.50
CA ALA A 240 -11.49 0.35 -14.85
C ALA A 240 -10.95 1.79 -14.86
N GLY A 241 -11.40 2.63 -13.90
CA GLY A 241 -10.90 3.99 -13.74
C GLY A 241 -9.40 4.05 -13.41
N VAL A 242 -8.93 3.18 -12.51
CA VAL A 242 -7.50 3.06 -12.18
C VAL A 242 -6.69 2.59 -13.39
N ALA A 243 -7.18 1.59 -14.12
CA ALA A 243 -6.51 1.11 -15.33
C ALA A 243 -6.44 2.21 -16.39
N LEU A 244 -7.54 2.95 -16.59
CA LEU A 244 -7.56 4.09 -17.50
C LEU A 244 -6.59 5.19 -17.06
N LEU A 245 -6.56 5.53 -15.75
CA LEU A 245 -5.62 6.51 -15.20
C LEU A 245 -4.17 6.12 -15.48
N ILE A 246 -3.81 4.84 -15.28
CA ILE A 246 -2.45 4.36 -15.53
C ILE A 246 -2.11 4.47 -17.02
N VAL A 247 -2.98 3.98 -17.88
CA VAL A 247 -2.73 3.95 -19.33
C VAL A 247 -2.78 5.36 -19.94
N ALA A 248 -3.69 6.22 -19.49
CA ALA A 248 -3.84 7.57 -20.00
C ALA A 248 -2.94 8.61 -19.31
N MET A 249 -2.08 8.23 -18.37
CA MET A 249 -1.27 9.18 -17.60
C MET A 249 -0.45 10.17 -18.45
N PRO A 250 0.19 9.78 -19.56
CA PRO A 250 0.86 10.74 -20.42
C PRO A 250 -0.08 11.82 -20.97
N LEU A 251 -1.32 11.47 -21.32
CA LEU A 251 -2.33 12.44 -21.77
C LEU A 251 -2.78 13.36 -20.63
N VAL A 252 -2.92 12.83 -19.41
CA VAL A 252 -3.24 13.63 -18.22
C VAL A 252 -2.15 14.69 -17.99
N ILE A 253 -0.88 14.34 -18.12
CA ILE A 253 0.22 15.27 -17.95
C ILE A 253 0.28 16.30 -19.10
N LEU A 254 -0.05 15.90 -20.32
CA LEU A 254 -0.20 16.84 -21.44
C LEU A 254 -1.24 17.91 -21.14
N VAL A 255 -2.39 17.54 -20.58
CA VAL A 255 -3.44 18.47 -20.17
C VAL A 255 -2.93 19.38 -19.05
N VAL A 256 -2.29 18.82 -18.01
CA VAL A 256 -1.70 19.62 -16.91
C VAL A 256 -0.71 20.66 -17.43
N LYS A 257 0.12 20.29 -18.40
CA LYS A 257 1.06 21.22 -19.07
C LYS A 257 0.31 22.27 -19.88
N ALA A 258 -0.70 21.89 -20.66
CA ALA A 258 -1.44 22.79 -21.55
C ALA A 258 -2.22 23.86 -20.78
N VAL A 259 -2.78 23.54 -19.60
CA VAL A 259 -3.49 24.50 -18.76
C VAL A 259 -2.57 25.35 -17.89
N GLY A 260 -1.24 25.18 -17.98
CA GLY A 260 -0.27 25.96 -17.21
C GLY A 260 -0.37 25.76 -15.69
N ALA A 261 -0.85 24.59 -15.24
CA ALA A 261 -1.16 24.33 -13.83
C ALA A 261 0.04 24.52 -12.88
N GLY A 262 1.28 24.50 -13.39
CA GLY A 262 2.49 24.69 -12.57
C GLY A 262 2.74 26.11 -12.09
N GLN A 263 2.12 27.14 -12.70
CA GLN A 263 2.48 28.54 -12.49
C GLN A 263 2.00 29.14 -11.15
N HIS A 264 0.95 28.56 -10.55
CA HIS A 264 0.31 29.05 -9.33
C HIS A 264 0.35 28.06 -8.16
N LEU A 265 1.14 27.00 -8.29
CA LEU A 265 1.22 25.93 -7.28
C LEU A 265 2.34 26.21 -6.27
N PRO A 266 2.23 25.69 -5.03
CA PRO A 266 3.34 25.66 -4.07
C PRO A 266 4.61 25.05 -4.70
N VAL A 267 5.79 25.48 -4.24
CA VAL A 267 7.10 25.10 -4.80
C VAL A 267 7.26 23.59 -5.00
N SER A 268 6.81 22.79 -4.03
CA SER A 268 6.89 21.34 -4.11
C SER A 268 6.03 20.71 -5.23
N TRP A 269 4.91 21.34 -5.57
CA TRP A 269 4.05 20.91 -6.68
C TRP A 269 4.59 21.40 -8.02
N ALA A 270 5.09 22.65 -8.07
CA ALA A 270 5.73 23.20 -9.27
C ALA A 270 6.93 22.34 -9.70
N GLN A 271 7.75 21.89 -8.75
CA GLN A 271 8.85 20.94 -9.00
C GLN A 271 8.35 19.62 -9.60
N ARG A 272 7.27 19.04 -9.07
CA ARG A 272 6.68 17.79 -9.60
C ARG A 272 6.17 17.97 -11.03
N VAL A 273 5.52 19.08 -11.33
CA VAL A 273 5.08 19.41 -12.71
C VAL A 273 6.29 19.49 -13.65
N GLY A 274 7.42 20.04 -13.19
CA GLY A 274 8.68 20.03 -13.92
C GLY A 274 9.17 18.59 -14.20
N TYR A 275 9.20 17.73 -13.19
CA TYR A 275 9.56 16.31 -13.35
C TYR A 275 8.63 15.57 -14.31
N TRP A 276 7.31 15.83 -14.22
CA TRP A 276 6.32 15.20 -15.10
C TRP A 276 6.47 15.65 -16.56
N THR A 277 6.74 16.94 -16.79
CA THR A 277 6.97 17.46 -18.12
C THR A 277 8.20 16.84 -18.77
N TYR A 278 9.31 16.78 -18.02
CA TYR A 278 10.53 16.12 -18.49
C TYR A 278 10.33 14.61 -18.73
N ALA A 279 9.64 13.91 -17.80
CA ALA A 279 9.32 12.51 -17.98
C ALA A 279 8.49 12.27 -19.25
N LEU A 280 7.53 13.15 -19.56
CA LEU A 280 6.71 13.07 -20.77
C LEU A 280 7.56 13.16 -22.06
N GLU A 281 8.56 14.05 -22.09
CA GLU A 281 9.48 14.17 -23.22
C GLU A 281 10.29 12.88 -23.40
N ARG A 282 10.79 12.30 -22.30
CA ARG A 282 11.52 11.03 -22.34
C ARG A 282 10.62 9.85 -22.74
N ILE A 283 9.36 9.81 -22.32
CA ILE A 283 8.39 8.78 -22.73
C ILE A 283 8.16 8.82 -24.24
N ALA A 284 8.08 10.03 -24.85
CA ALA A 284 7.88 10.17 -26.29
C ALA A 284 9.02 9.55 -27.12
N GLU A 285 10.23 9.44 -26.57
CA GLU A 285 11.38 8.82 -27.26
C GLU A 285 11.33 7.29 -27.24
N LYS A 286 10.77 6.69 -26.16
CA LYS A 286 10.68 5.24 -26.01
C LYS A 286 9.30 4.81 -25.48
N PRO A 287 8.22 5.04 -26.21
CA PRO A 287 6.86 4.85 -25.69
C PRO A 287 6.50 3.38 -25.43
N TRP A 288 7.10 2.42 -26.12
CA TRP A 288 6.72 1.01 -26.02
C TRP A 288 7.44 0.27 -24.90
N THR A 289 8.74 0.47 -24.78
CA THR A 289 9.61 -0.30 -23.88
C THR A 289 10.09 0.49 -22.67
N GLY A 290 9.95 1.82 -22.71
CA GLY A 290 10.53 2.71 -21.72
C GLY A 290 12.05 2.74 -21.73
N TRP A 291 12.61 3.45 -20.78
CA TRP A 291 14.06 3.62 -20.61
C TRP A 291 14.70 2.51 -19.77
N GLY A 292 13.92 1.59 -19.24
CA GLY A 292 14.36 0.50 -18.38
C GLY A 292 14.15 0.76 -16.88
N LEU A 293 14.15 -0.30 -16.10
CA LEU A 293 13.94 -0.27 -14.66
C LEU A 293 14.90 0.72 -13.97
N ASP A 294 14.39 1.51 -13.05
CA ASP A 294 15.10 2.55 -12.30
C ASP A 294 15.72 3.68 -13.17
N ALA A 295 15.40 3.76 -14.46
CA ALA A 295 15.95 4.79 -15.35
C ALA A 295 15.71 6.22 -14.84
N SER A 296 14.63 6.47 -14.08
CA SER A 296 14.33 7.76 -13.48
C SER A 296 15.48 8.29 -12.61
N ARG A 297 16.25 7.42 -11.97
CA ARG A 297 17.42 7.78 -11.13
C ARG A 297 18.60 8.34 -11.94
N ALA A 298 18.68 8.00 -13.22
CA ALA A 298 19.74 8.49 -14.12
C ALA A 298 19.42 9.88 -14.71
N PHE A 299 18.22 10.40 -14.51
CA PHE A 299 17.78 11.68 -15.10
C PHE A 299 17.97 12.90 -14.17
N SER A 300 18.84 12.79 -13.14
CA SER A 300 19.24 13.95 -12.34
C SER A 300 19.96 14.99 -13.23
N PRO A 301 19.74 16.31 -13.02
CA PRO A 301 18.94 16.94 -11.98
C PRO A 301 17.46 17.13 -12.34
N TYR A 302 17.02 16.70 -13.52
CA TYR A 302 15.65 16.93 -14.02
C TYR A 302 14.60 16.09 -13.29
N ILE A 303 14.95 14.89 -12.84
CA ILE A 303 14.15 14.05 -11.95
C ILE A 303 15.06 13.64 -10.79
N GLN A 304 14.68 14.02 -9.56
CA GLN A 304 15.37 13.56 -8.36
C GLN A 304 14.75 12.23 -7.92
N LEU A 305 15.47 11.14 -8.10
CA LEU A 305 15.13 9.78 -7.68
C LEU A 305 13.96 9.14 -8.47
N HIS A 306 12.78 9.76 -8.49
CA HIS A 306 11.59 9.31 -9.23
C HIS A 306 10.61 10.49 -9.46
N PRO A 307 9.67 10.39 -10.43
CA PRO A 307 8.81 11.52 -10.80
C PRO A 307 7.70 11.86 -9.79
N HIS A 308 7.60 11.18 -8.63
CA HIS A 308 6.51 11.32 -7.66
C HIS A 308 5.11 11.09 -8.27
N ASN A 309 5.05 10.26 -9.29
CA ASN A 309 3.85 9.83 -9.98
C ASN A 309 4.11 8.42 -10.52
N GLY A 310 3.59 7.40 -9.83
CA GLY A 310 3.83 6.00 -10.14
C GLY A 310 3.35 5.58 -11.53
N PRO A 311 2.11 5.93 -11.96
CA PRO A 311 1.67 5.70 -13.34
C PRO A 311 2.63 6.27 -14.40
N LEU A 312 3.11 7.49 -14.21
CA LEU A 312 4.07 8.12 -15.13
C LEU A 312 5.44 7.45 -15.06
N GLN A 313 5.88 7.00 -13.86
CA GLN A 313 7.12 6.24 -13.69
C GLN A 313 7.07 4.90 -14.44
N LEU A 314 5.93 4.20 -14.40
CA LEU A 314 5.75 2.97 -15.18
C LEU A 314 5.91 3.21 -16.68
N TRP A 315 5.34 4.30 -17.21
CA TRP A 315 5.53 4.68 -18.60
C TRP A 315 6.98 5.05 -18.91
N LEU A 316 7.63 5.84 -18.07
CA LEU A 316 9.01 6.27 -18.25
C LEU A 316 9.98 5.09 -18.30
N GLU A 317 9.82 4.16 -17.35
CA GLU A 317 10.76 3.07 -17.15
C GLU A 317 10.41 1.81 -17.96
N LEU A 318 9.14 1.44 -18.01
CA LEU A 318 8.70 0.16 -18.61
C LEU A 318 7.86 0.34 -19.88
N GLY A 319 7.58 1.57 -20.29
CA GLY A 319 6.77 1.90 -21.46
C GLY A 319 5.30 1.47 -21.35
N LEU A 320 4.63 1.44 -22.50
CA LEU A 320 3.22 0.99 -22.57
C LEU A 320 3.05 -0.44 -22.06
N LEU A 321 4.00 -1.32 -22.30
CA LEU A 321 3.92 -2.73 -21.85
C LEU A 321 3.85 -2.81 -20.32
N GLY A 322 4.69 -2.05 -19.61
CA GLY A 322 4.64 -1.99 -18.15
C GLY A 322 3.36 -1.32 -17.62
N ALA A 323 2.91 -0.25 -18.26
CA ALA A 323 1.66 0.43 -17.89
C ALA A 323 0.44 -0.49 -18.06
N LEU A 324 0.37 -1.26 -19.16
CA LEU A 324 -0.70 -2.24 -19.39
C LEU A 324 -0.66 -3.38 -18.37
N ALA A 325 0.52 -3.90 -18.05
CA ALA A 325 0.66 -4.95 -17.04
C ALA A 325 0.18 -4.46 -15.66
N ALA A 326 0.58 -3.26 -15.25
CA ALA A 326 0.12 -2.67 -14.00
C ALA A 326 -1.39 -2.39 -14.00
N ALA A 327 -1.94 -1.87 -15.09
CA ALA A 327 -3.38 -1.65 -15.26
C ALA A 327 -4.15 -2.98 -15.09
N LEU A 328 -3.67 -4.06 -15.68
CA LEU A 328 -4.28 -5.38 -15.58
C LEU A 328 -4.24 -5.92 -14.14
N VAL A 329 -3.13 -5.75 -13.41
CA VAL A 329 -3.04 -6.11 -11.98
C VAL A 329 -4.16 -5.40 -11.18
N TRP A 330 -4.35 -4.10 -11.39
CA TRP A 330 -5.38 -3.35 -10.66
C TRP A 330 -6.79 -3.77 -11.05
N VAL A 331 -7.05 -4.08 -12.31
CA VAL A 331 -8.34 -4.65 -12.76
C VAL A 331 -8.63 -5.97 -12.02
N PHE A 332 -7.65 -6.86 -11.89
CA PHE A 332 -7.81 -8.11 -11.14
C PHE A 332 -8.09 -7.87 -9.65
N ILE A 333 -7.34 -6.96 -9.01
CA ILE A 333 -7.52 -6.61 -7.59
C ILE A 333 -8.95 -6.10 -7.36
N PHE A 334 -9.40 -5.09 -8.09
CA PHE A 334 -10.72 -4.51 -7.89
C PHE A 334 -11.86 -5.46 -8.27
N ARG A 335 -11.72 -6.26 -9.33
CA ARG A 335 -12.69 -7.30 -9.67
C ARG A 335 -12.89 -8.30 -8.55
N ARG A 336 -11.81 -8.66 -7.84
CA ARG A 336 -11.87 -9.56 -6.69
C ARG A 336 -12.61 -8.96 -5.49
N LEU A 337 -12.69 -7.64 -5.39
CA LEU A 337 -13.41 -6.94 -4.32
C LEU A 337 -14.92 -6.78 -4.59
N ALA A 338 -15.40 -7.04 -5.82
CA ALA A 338 -16.81 -7.02 -6.13
C ALA A 338 -17.54 -8.17 -5.40
N ARG A 339 -18.70 -7.87 -4.79
CA ARG A 339 -19.54 -8.81 -4.04
C ARG A 339 -20.99 -8.73 -4.49
N ASP A 340 -21.75 -9.79 -4.27
CA ASP A 340 -23.18 -9.81 -4.59
C ASP A 340 -24.02 -9.04 -3.57
N ALA A 341 -23.56 -8.96 -2.34
CA ALA A 341 -24.17 -8.24 -1.24
C ALA A 341 -23.20 -7.25 -0.59
N ARG A 342 -23.73 -6.36 0.23
CA ARG A 342 -22.92 -5.40 1.02
C ARG A 342 -21.93 -6.12 1.90
N ASN A 343 -20.68 -5.76 1.76
CA ASN A 343 -19.56 -6.34 2.52
C ASN A 343 -18.64 -5.24 3.02
N LEU A 344 -18.53 -5.10 4.34
CA LEU A 344 -17.76 -4.05 4.96
C LEU A 344 -16.25 -4.20 4.69
N VAL A 345 -15.74 -5.44 4.71
CA VAL A 345 -14.32 -5.71 4.47
C VAL A 345 -13.96 -5.43 3.01
N ALA A 346 -14.81 -5.84 2.07
CA ALA A 346 -14.60 -5.52 0.65
C ALA A 346 -14.63 -4.01 0.40
N ALA A 347 -15.53 -3.27 1.06
CA ALA A 347 -15.60 -1.81 0.96
C ALA A 347 -14.35 -1.13 1.55
N GLY A 348 -13.91 -1.53 2.74
CA GLY A 348 -12.67 -1.05 3.35
C GLY A 348 -11.44 -1.39 2.51
N SER A 349 -11.40 -2.59 1.92
CA SER A 349 -10.31 -3.01 1.02
C SER A 349 -10.30 -2.20 -0.28
N ALA A 350 -11.46 -1.92 -0.88
CA ALA A 350 -11.57 -1.07 -2.06
C ALA A 350 -11.12 0.36 -1.77
N ALA A 351 -11.47 0.89 -0.61
CA ALA A 351 -11.03 2.20 -0.15
C ALA A 351 -9.50 2.25 0.03
N SER A 352 -8.92 1.27 0.73
CA SER A 352 -7.46 1.19 0.90
C SER A 352 -6.74 1.02 -0.44
N ALA A 353 -7.24 0.18 -1.35
CA ALA A 353 -6.67 0.01 -2.69
C ALA A 353 -6.72 1.32 -3.50
N ALA A 354 -7.82 2.08 -3.43
CA ALA A 354 -7.95 3.37 -4.08
C ALA A 354 -6.99 4.42 -3.47
N VAL A 355 -6.84 4.45 -2.15
CA VAL A 355 -5.87 5.32 -1.45
C VAL A 355 -4.43 4.97 -1.84
N TYR A 356 -4.10 3.68 -1.98
CA TYR A 356 -2.79 3.26 -2.45
C TYR A 356 -2.46 3.83 -3.82
N VAL A 357 -3.40 3.71 -4.78
CA VAL A 357 -3.24 4.28 -6.13
C VAL A 357 -3.17 5.80 -6.09
N PHE A 358 -4.02 6.45 -5.29
CA PHE A 358 -4.01 7.90 -5.12
C PHE A 358 -2.64 8.40 -4.65
N PHE A 359 -2.08 7.83 -3.59
CA PHE A 359 -0.73 8.19 -3.12
C PHE A 359 0.35 7.85 -4.14
N GLY A 360 0.24 6.71 -4.82
CA GLY A 360 1.15 6.35 -5.90
C GLY A 360 1.14 7.37 -7.04
N ALA A 361 -0.02 7.96 -7.34
CA ALA A 361 -0.16 8.94 -8.42
C ALA A 361 0.41 10.33 -8.07
N ILE A 362 0.56 10.69 -6.78
CA ILE A 362 0.94 12.07 -6.39
C ILE A 362 2.13 12.18 -5.44
N SER A 363 2.62 11.07 -4.88
CA SER A 363 3.62 11.13 -3.79
C SER A 363 4.75 10.13 -3.93
N PHE A 364 4.47 8.86 -4.20
CA PHE A 364 5.45 7.78 -4.07
C PHE A 364 5.89 7.21 -5.42
N GLY A 365 7.14 6.71 -5.44
CA GLY A 365 7.64 5.91 -6.56
C GLY A 365 7.13 4.46 -6.48
N VAL A 366 6.99 3.83 -7.63
CA VAL A 366 6.44 2.48 -7.76
C VAL A 366 7.29 1.44 -7.03
N TRP A 367 8.61 1.63 -7.02
CA TRP A 367 9.56 0.63 -6.50
C TRP A 367 9.96 0.85 -5.04
N GLN A 368 9.31 1.77 -4.33
CA GLN A 368 9.59 1.98 -2.92
C GLN A 368 9.14 0.76 -2.10
N GLU A 369 10.11 0.04 -1.54
CA GLU A 369 9.92 -1.24 -0.87
C GLU A 369 8.90 -1.18 0.27
N TRP A 370 8.99 -0.15 1.11
CA TRP A 370 8.07 0.04 2.22
C TRP A 370 6.63 0.29 1.75
N TRP A 371 6.48 0.96 0.59
CA TRP A 371 5.18 1.23 -0.01
C TRP A 371 4.56 -0.04 -0.60
N LEU A 372 5.37 -0.85 -1.29
CA LEU A 372 4.96 -2.18 -1.77
C LEU A 372 4.55 -3.09 -0.61
N ALA A 373 5.31 -3.07 0.49
CA ALA A 373 4.98 -3.83 1.71
C ALA A 373 3.66 -3.39 2.34
N LEU A 374 3.38 -2.09 2.41
CA LEU A 374 2.10 -1.56 2.91
C LEU A 374 0.92 -2.00 2.03
N GLY A 375 1.08 -1.97 0.71
CA GLY A 375 0.08 -2.51 -0.23
C GLY A 375 -0.20 -4.00 0.02
N ALA A 376 0.85 -4.80 0.19
CA ALA A 376 0.73 -6.22 0.50
C ALA A 376 0.13 -6.46 1.90
N LEU A 377 0.49 -5.67 2.91
CA LEU A 377 -0.11 -5.74 4.25
C LEU A 377 -1.63 -5.44 4.20
N THR A 378 -2.04 -4.49 3.36
CA THR A 378 -3.47 -4.22 3.10
C THR A 378 -4.19 -5.49 2.61
N ALA A 379 -3.58 -6.23 1.68
CA ALA A 379 -4.13 -7.50 1.18
C ALA A 379 -4.14 -8.61 2.25
N VAL A 380 -3.12 -8.67 3.12
CA VAL A 380 -3.08 -9.61 4.27
C VAL A 380 -4.24 -9.33 5.24
N ILE A 381 -4.48 -8.07 5.58
CA ILE A 381 -5.59 -7.67 6.46
C ILE A 381 -6.94 -8.01 5.82
N ALA A 382 -7.11 -7.70 4.53
CA ALA A 382 -8.32 -8.05 3.77
C ALA A 382 -8.60 -9.55 3.80
N ALA A 383 -7.57 -10.38 3.57
CA ALA A 383 -7.70 -11.85 3.57
C ALA A 383 -8.11 -12.40 4.94
N MET A 384 -7.61 -11.80 6.03
CA MET A 384 -8.05 -12.15 7.38
C MET A 384 -9.51 -11.76 7.61
N GLY A 385 -9.94 -10.59 7.13
CA GLY A 385 -11.31 -10.10 7.26
C GLY A 385 -12.33 -10.92 6.46
N ASP A 386 -12.02 -11.26 5.22
CA ASP A 386 -12.89 -12.08 4.34
C ASP A 386 -13.13 -13.49 4.90
N GLY A 387 -12.13 -14.09 5.52
CA GLY A 387 -12.29 -15.42 6.11
C GLY A 387 -13.23 -15.51 7.32
N GLU A 388 -13.57 -14.37 7.95
CA GLU A 388 -14.60 -14.30 8.98
C GLU A 388 -16.01 -14.42 8.39
N GLU A 389 -16.21 -13.94 7.17
CA GLU A 389 -17.51 -14.01 6.49
C GLU A 389 -17.89 -15.44 6.13
N ALA A 390 -16.96 -16.22 5.58
CA ALA A 390 -17.19 -17.63 5.26
C ALA A 390 -17.56 -18.45 6.50
N ALA A 391 -16.97 -18.12 7.67
CA ALA A 391 -17.26 -18.79 8.94
C ALA A 391 -18.65 -18.41 9.54
N SER A 392 -19.19 -17.25 9.20
CA SER A 392 -20.50 -16.77 9.69
C SER A 392 -21.67 -17.25 8.84
N GLN A 393 -21.45 -17.51 7.56
CA GLN A 393 -22.47 -18.02 6.62
C GLN A 393 -22.65 -19.53 6.67
N GLY A 394 -21.69 -20.26 7.27
CA GLY A 394 -21.76 -21.71 7.49
C GLY A 394 -22.41 -22.13 8.82
N ARG A 395 -22.99 -21.18 9.58
CA ARG A 395 -23.79 -21.42 10.79
C ARG A 395 -25.24 -21.06 10.53
#